data_c8274113213d9185f11521dbd3553eb3
#
_entry.id   c8274113213d9185f11521dbd3553eb3
#
_cell.length_a   1.000
_cell.length_b   1.000
_cell.length_c   1.000
_cell.angle_alpha   90.00
_cell.angle_beta   90.00
_cell.angle_gamma   90.00
#
_symmetry.space_group_name_H-M   'P 1'
#
loop_
_entity.id
_entity.type
_entity.pdbx_description
1 polymer ?
#
loop_
_entity_poly.entity_id
_entity_poly.type
_entity_poly.pdbx_seq_one_letter_code
_entity_poly.pdbx_strand_id
1 'polypeptide(L)'
;MKDRIRRIRKDLNMNQTEFGAEIGATQKMVTTYETGAVIPDKPIRMLICQKFNVNETWLETGEGVPYKEGLVPDLVNALRNMPAVQAALERLLPRMTVEDFEHINALVDKIINDK
;
A
#
# COMPACT_ATOMS: atom_id res chain seq x y z
N MET A 1 3.87 -6.27 16.49
CA MET A 1 3.99 -5.10 15.58
C MET A 1 5.08 -5.27 14.52
N LYS A 2 6.23 -5.83 14.87
CA LYS A 2 7.36 -6.01 13.94
C LYS A 2 6.97 -6.75 12.66
N ASP A 3 6.25 -7.85 12.77
CA ASP A 3 5.85 -8.66 11.61
C ASP A 3 4.83 -7.94 10.75
N ARG A 4 3.98 -7.14 11.37
CA ARG A 4 2.97 -6.36 10.67
C ARG A 4 3.59 -5.22 9.86
N ILE A 5 4.61 -4.55 10.40
CA ILE A 5 5.36 -3.52 9.66
C ILE A 5 6.05 -4.14 8.43
N ARG A 6 6.70 -5.27 8.62
CA ARG A 6 7.33 -6.00 7.50
C ARG A 6 6.30 -6.40 6.45
N ARG A 7 5.13 -6.87 6.88
CA ARG A 7 4.05 -7.24 5.97
C ARG A 7 3.59 -6.06 5.11
N ILE A 8 3.37 -4.90 5.74
CA ILE A 8 2.98 -3.68 5.00
C ILE A 8 4.02 -3.36 3.93
N ARG A 9 5.29 -3.36 4.31
CA ARG A 9 6.39 -3.06 3.40
C ARG A 9 6.42 -4.01 2.21
N LYS A 10 6.26 -5.29 2.48
CA LYS A 10 6.26 -6.32 1.42
C LYS A 10 5.03 -6.25 0.54
N ASP A 11 3.87 -5.98 1.11
CA ASP A 11 2.62 -5.79 0.35
C ASP A 11 2.75 -4.62 -0.63
N LEU A 12 3.49 -3.58 -0.24
CA LEU A 12 3.76 -2.40 -1.08
C LEU A 12 4.94 -2.61 -2.04
N ASN A 13 5.58 -3.78 -1.98
CA ASN A 13 6.74 -4.10 -2.81
C ASN A 13 7.88 -3.08 -2.66
N MET A 14 8.11 -2.63 -1.44
CA MET A 14 9.17 -1.69 -1.09
C MET A 14 10.30 -2.39 -0.35
N ASN A 15 11.55 -1.88 -0.54
CA ASN A 15 12.64 -2.25 0.35
C ASN A 15 12.61 -1.37 1.61
N GLN A 16 13.49 -1.67 2.57
CA GLN A 16 13.53 -0.93 3.83
C GLN A 16 13.87 0.56 3.64
N THR A 17 14.74 0.87 2.69
CA THR A 17 15.13 2.25 2.39
C THR A 17 13.95 3.04 1.82
N GLU A 18 13.24 2.46 0.88
CA GLU A 18 12.07 3.08 0.26
C GLU A 18 10.95 3.30 1.28
N PHE A 19 10.66 2.28 2.09
CA PHE A 19 9.65 2.38 3.13
C PHE A 19 10.03 3.46 4.16
N GLY A 20 11.27 3.49 4.58
CA GLY A 20 11.78 4.51 5.50
C GLY A 20 11.62 5.92 4.95
N ALA A 21 11.95 6.13 3.67
CA ALA A 21 11.81 7.43 3.03
C ALA A 21 10.36 7.94 3.07
N GLU A 22 9.39 7.04 2.95
CA GLU A 22 7.96 7.40 2.99
C GLU A 22 7.50 7.86 4.39
N ILE A 23 8.12 7.37 5.44
CA ILE A 23 7.73 7.68 6.82
C ILE A 23 8.75 8.55 7.56
N GLY A 24 9.72 9.10 6.85
CA GLY A 24 10.74 9.96 7.45
C GLY A 24 11.73 9.21 8.33
N ALA A 25 11.95 7.92 8.09
CA ALA A 25 12.87 7.08 8.84
C ALA A 25 14.03 6.61 7.96
N THR A 26 15.16 6.29 8.59
CA THR A 26 16.29 5.69 7.89
C THR A 26 16.08 4.19 7.70
N GLN A 27 16.83 3.60 6.78
CA GLN A 27 16.80 2.15 6.57
C GLN A 27 17.15 1.40 7.89
N LYS A 28 18.11 1.92 8.64
CA LYS A 28 18.48 1.34 9.93
C LYS A 28 17.33 1.36 10.94
N MET A 29 16.56 2.45 10.99
CA MET A 29 15.39 2.55 11.85
C MET A 29 14.32 1.54 11.44
N VAL A 30 14.06 1.40 10.16
CA VAL A 30 13.11 0.39 9.65
C VAL A 30 13.56 -1.02 10.05
N THR A 31 14.86 -1.31 9.96
CA THR A 31 15.40 -2.59 10.41
C THR A 31 15.10 -2.83 11.90
N THR A 32 15.29 -1.81 12.75
CA THR A 32 15.00 -1.95 14.19
C THR A 32 13.52 -2.18 14.46
N TYR A 33 12.64 -1.57 13.66
CA TYR A 33 11.20 -1.80 13.77
C TYR A 33 10.83 -3.23 13.37
N GLU A 34 11.43 -3.75 12.30
CA GLU A 34 11.13 -5.09 11.78
C GLU A 34 11.75 -6.21 12.60
N THR A 35 12.81 -5.93 13.36
CA THR A 35 13.41 -6.92 14.29
C THR A 35 12.76 -6.91 15.66
N GLY A 36 11.99 -5.88 15.96
CA GLY A 36 11.38 -5.71 17.28
C GLY A 36 12.27 -5.05 18.30
N ALA A 37 13.48 -4.61 17.91
CA ALA A 37 14.41 -3.93 18.82
C ALA A 37 13.84 -2.59 19.30
N VAL A 38 13.10 -1.89 18.45
CA VAL A 38 12.43 -0.63 18.77
C VAL A 38 11.01 -0.70 18.24
N ILE A 39 10.04 -0.25 19.04
CA ILE A 39 8.65 -0.09 18.62
C ILE A 39 8.50 1.34 18.08
N PRO A 40 7.95 1.53 16.87
CA PRO A 40 7.70 2.88 16.36
C PRO A 40 6.83 3.66 17.32
N ASP A 41 7.17 4.92 17.55
CA ASP A 41 6.35 5.78 18.39
C ASP A 41 5.01 6.14 17.69
N LYS A 42 4.11 6.75 18.44
CA LYS A 42 2.77 7.05 17.94
C LYS A 42 2.77 7.90 16.67
N PRO A 43 3.55 8.99 16.54
CA PRO A 43 3.60 9.76 15.30
C PRO A 43 3.98 8.93 14.07
N ILE A 44 4.95 8.03 14.20
CA ILE A 44 5.38 7.15 13.11
C ILE A 44 4.27 6.15 12.78
N ARG A 45 3.63 5.55 13.77
CA ARG A 45 2.51 4.63 13.54
C ARG A 45 1.36 5.31 12.83
N MET A 46 1.01 6.51 13.25
CA MET A 46 -0.06 7.30 12.60
C MET A 46 0.30 7.64 11.16
N LEU A 47 1.56 7.97 10.90
CA LEU A 47 2.02 8.26 9.55
C LEU A 47 1.92 7.05 8.63
N ILE A 48 2.29 5.87 9.12
CA ILE A 48 2.12 4.61 8.39
C ILE A 48 0.65 4.40 8.05
N CYS A 49 -0.23 4.56 9.03
CA CYS A 49 -1.67 4.36 8.83
C CYS A 49 -2.26 5.35 7.82
N GLN A 50 -1.83 6.60 7.85
CA GLN A 50 -2.32 7.63 6.94
C GLN A 50 -1.79 7.44 5.52
N LYS A 51 -0.51 7.17 5.37
CA LYS A 51 0.11 7.04 4.04
C LYS A 51 -0.31 5.80 3.31
N PHE A 52 -0.45 4.69 4.01
CA PHE A 52 -0.68 3.39 3.41
C PHE A 52 -2.09 2.85 3.67
N ASN A 53 -2.94 3.67 4.25
CA ASN A 53 -4.33 3.31 4.58
C ASN A 53 -4.42 2.04 5.44
N VAL A 54 -3.49 1.92 6.38
CA VAL A 54 -3.42 0.79 7.31
C VAL A 54 -4.42 1.00 8.45
N ASN A 55 -5.04 -0.08 8.87
CA ASN A 55 -5.90 -0.08 10.05
C ASN A 55 -5.05 0.00 11.32
N GLU A 56 -5.22 1.07 12.08
CA GLU A 56 -4.43 1.32 13.29
C GLU A 56 -4.59 0.19 14.32
N THR A 57 -5.81 -0.29 14.54
CA THR A 57 -6.07 -1.39 15.47
C THR A 57 -5.32 -2.65 15.04
N TRP A 58 -5.34 -2.97 13.75
CA TRP A 58 -4.58 -4.11 13.24
C TRP A 58 -3.08 -3.92 13.43
N LEU A 59 -2.55 -2.73 13.16
CA LEU A 59 -1.13 -2.47 13.32
C LEU A 59 -0.68 -2.64 14.78
N GLU A 60 -1.49 -2.17 15.72
CA GLU A 60 -1.16 -2.22 17.15
C GLU A 60 -1.42 -3.57 17.80
N THR A 61 -2.52 -4.24 17.45
CA THR A 61 -3.00 -5.42 18.16
C THR A 61 -3.02 -6.69 17.31
N GLY A 62 -3.00 -6.57 16.00
CA GLY A 62 -3.17 -7.69 15.09
C GLY A 62 -4.62 -8.07 14.82
N GLU A 63 -5.57 -7.38 15.44
CA GLU A 63 -7.00 -7.64 15.27
C GLU A 63 -7.57 -6.88 14.09
N GLY A 64 -8.49 -7.51 13.37
CA GLY A 64 -9.17 -6.92 12.22
C GLY A 64 -8.40 -7.13 10.92
N VAL A 65 -8.73 -6.31 9.92
CA VAL A 65 -8.10 -6.37 8.61
C VAL A 65 -6.91 -5.39 8.53
N PRO A 66 -5.85 -5.72 7.76
CA PRO A 66 -4.66 -4.88 7.67
C PRO A 66 -4.93 -3.48 7.13
N TYR A 67 -5.78 -3.37 6.12
CA TYR A 67 -6.03 -2.13 5.41
C TYR A 67 -7.49 -1.74 5.53
N LYS A 68 -7.72 -0.44 5.63
CA LYS A 68 -9.08 0.10 5.62
C LYS A 68 -9.69 -0.18 4.25
N GLU A 69 -10.95 -0.60 4.24
CA GLU A 69 -11.70 -0.88 3.02
C GLU A 69 -11.12 -2.03 2.17
N GLY A 70 -10.20 -2.82 2.73
CA GLY A 70 -9.63 -4.00 2.08
C GLY A 70 -8.58 -3.72 1.03
N LEU A 71 -8.39 -2.46 0.57
CA LEU A 71 -7.39 -2.07 -0.41
C LEU A 71 -6.68 -0.79 0.01
N VAL A 72 -5.41 -0.68 -0.39
CA VAL A 72 -4.61 0.53 -0.23
C VAL A 72 -4.79 1.39 -1.46
N PRO A 73 -5.42 2.57 -1.40
CA PRO A 73 -5.60 3.43 -2.57
C PRO A 73 -4.28 3.80 -3.25
N ASP A 74 -3.25 4.10 -2.47
CA ASP A 74 -1.93 4.43 -3.01
C ASP A 74 -1.31 3.25 -3.77
N LEU A 75 -1.55 2.03 -3.31
CA LEU A 75 -1.09 0.84 -4.02
C LEU A 75 -1.77 0.71 -5.38
N VAL A 76 -3.07 0.95 -5.45
CA VAL A 76 -3.82 0.94 -6.72
C VAL A 76 -3.28 2.00 -7.67
N ASN A 77 -3.03 3.21 -7.17
CA ASN A 77 -2.45 4.28 -7.97
C ASN A 77 -1.02 3.94 -8.42
N ALA A 78 -0.22 3.34 -7.55
CA ALA A 78 1.13 2.91 -7.88
C ALA A 78 1.11 1.85 -8.99
N LEU A 79 0.20 0.89 -8.92
CA LEU A 79 0.05 -0.13 -9.97
C LEU A 79 -0.33 0.49 -11.30
N ARG A 80 -1.24 1.47 -11.29
CA ARG A 80 -1.63 2.19 -12.52
C ARG A 80 -0.45 2.94 -13.16
N ASN A 81 0.49 3.41 -12.35
CA ASN A 81 1.62 4.21 -12.79
C ASN A 81 2.88 3.39 -13.05
N MET A 82 2.85 2.07 -12.83
CA MET A 82 3.98 1.20 -13.14
C MET A 82 4.19 1.07 -14.64
N PRO A 83 5.43 1.22 -15.15
CA PRO A 83 5.71 1.09 -16.58
C PRO A 83 5.28 -0.24 -17.17
N ALA A 84 5.45 -1.34 -16.43
CA ALA A 84 5.03 -2.66 -16.87
C ALA A 84 3.51 -2.77 -17.04
N VAL A 85 2.75 -2.20 -16.10
CA VAL A 85 1.29 -2.18 -16.15
C VAL A 85 0.82 -1.26 -17.28
N GLN A 86 1.44 -0.09 -17.43
CA GLN A 86 1.13 0.83 -18.53
C GLN A 86 1.39 0.18 -19.89
N ALA A 87 2.52 -0.51 -20.05
CA ALA A 87 2.84 -1.22 -21.27
C ALA A 87 1.80 -2.31 -21.59
N ALA A 88 1.35 -3.04 -20.56
CA ALA A 88 0.28 -4.03 -20.74
C ALA A 88 -1.04 -3.39 -21.15
N LEU A 89 -1.39 -2.25 -20.54
CA LEU A 89 -2.58 -1.49 -20.89
C LEU A 89 -2.50 -0.96 -22.34
N GLU A 90 -1.35 -0.44 -22.75
CA GLU A 90 -1.14 0.04 -24.12
C GLU A 90 -1.30 -1.07 -25.16
N ARG A 91 -0.86 -2.29 -24.84
CA ARG A 91 -1.05 -3.45 -25.71
C ARG A 91 -2.52 -3.84 -25.84
N LEU A 92 -3.30 -3.66 -24.79
CA LEU A 92 -4.73 -3.99 -24.76
C LEU A 92 -5.60 -2.88 -25.34
N LEU A 93 -5.17 -1.61 -25.21
CA LEU A 93 -5.94 -0.46 -25.66
C LEU A 93 -6.42 -0.54 -27.12
N PRO A 94 -5.59 -0.98 -28.09
CA PRO A 94 -6.06 -1.11 -29.49
C PRO A 94 -7.19 -2.11 -29.68
N ARG A 95 -7.37 -3.02 -28.71
CA ARG A 95 -8.40 -4.06 -28.76
C ARG A 95 -9.61 -3.71 -27.89
N MET A 96 -9.49 -2.65 -27.10
CA MET A 96 -10.54 -2.24 -26.16
C MET A 96 -11.34 -1.10 -26.77
N THR A 97 -12.65 -1.15 -26.58
CA THR A 97 -13.54 -0.05 -26.89
C THR A 97 -13.51 0.97 -25.75
N VAL A 98 -14.02 2.17 -26.00
CA VAL A 98 -14.22 3.18 -24.96
C VAL A 98 -15.09 2.61 -23.84
N GLU A 99 -16.11 1.83 -24.21
CA GLU A 99 -17.01 1.18 -23.27
C GLU A 99 -16.27 0.19 -22.36
N ASP A 100 -15.36 -0.62 -22.91
CA ASP A 100 -14.53 -1.54 -22.13
C ASP A 100 -13.65 -0.79 -21.14
N PHE A 101 -13.07 0.32 -21.56
CA PHE A 101 -12.23 1.16 -20.72
C PHE A 101 -13.04 1.78 -19.58
N GLU A 102 -14.22 2.28 -19.85
CA GLU A 102 -15.14 2.81 -18.82
C GLU A 102 -15.54 1.73 -17.84
N HIS A 103 -15.78 0.52 -18.32
CA HIS A 103 -16.12 -0.62 -17.48
C HIS A 103 -14.98 -0.97 -16.50
N ILE A 104 -13.74 -0.99 -16.97
CA ILE A 104 -12.57 -1.22 -16.13
C ILE A 104 -12.44 -0.11 -15.08
N ASN A 105 -12.59 1.14 -15.47
CA ASN A 105 -12.57 2.25 -14.52
C ASN A 105 -13.66 2.15 -13.47
N ALA A 106 -14.86 1.76 -13.87
CA ALA A 106 -15.97 1.54 -12.93
C ALA A 106 -15.66 0.42 -11.94
N LEU A 107 -15.04 -0.68 -12.39
CA LEU A 107 -14.62 -1.77 -11.52
C LEU A 107 -13.56 -1.33 -10.53
N VAL A 108 -12.58 -0.56 -10.99
CA VAL A 108 -11.52 -0.02 -10.12
C VAL A 108 -12.12 0.91 -9.06
N ASP A 109 -13.01 1.81 -9.47
CA ASP A 109 -13.69 2.72 -8.55
C ASP A 109 -14.53 1.97 -7.54
N LYS A 110 -15.21 0.90 -7.97
CA LYS A 110 -15.98 0.05 -7.08
C LYS A 110 -15.09 -0.63 -6.04
N ILE A 111 -13.92 -1.12 -6.45
CA ILE A 111 -12.96 -1.74 -5.53
C ILE A 111 -12.45 -0.74 -4.51
N ILE A 112 -12.14 0.48 -4.94
CA ILE A 112 -11.61 1.55 -4.06
C ILE A 112 -12.69 2.04 -3.10
N ASN A 113 -13.95 2.19 -3.57
CA ASN A 113 -15.04 2.79 -2.82
C ASN A 113 -16.00 1.77 -2.19
N ASP A 114 -15.80 0.49 -2.45
CA ASP A 114 -16.64 -0.57 -1.90
C ASP A 114 -16.35 -0.74 -0.42
N LYS A 115 -17.37 -0.66 0.39
CA LYS A 115 -17.27 -0.78 1.85
C LYS A 115 -17.81 -2.11 2.33
#